data_3710d7d87dc5a320767d40db176dbe5a
#
_entry.id   3710d7d87dc5a320767d40db176dbe5a
#
_cell.length_a   1.000
_cell.length_b   1.000
_cell.length_c   1.000
_cell.angle_alpha   90.00
_cell.angle_beta   90.00
_cell.angle_gamma   90.00
#
_symmetry.space_group_name_H-M   'P 1'
#
loop_
_entity.id
_entity.type
_entity.pdbx_description
1 polymer ?
#
loop_
_entity_poly.entity_id
_entity_poly.type
_entity_poly.pdbx_seq_one_letter_code
_entity_poly.pdbx_strand_id
1 'polypeptide(L)' 'MPKRDDEPWVQLATRIPKSLHRQLKLHCVTSDTSVMEFVVTSLEERLARVSGRKRGRA' A
#
# COMPACT_ATOMS: atom_id res chain seq x y z
N MET A 1 -2.04 4.05 9.97
CA MET A 1 -1.18 2.89 10.15
C MET A 1 -1.98 1.61 10.29
N PRO A 2 -1.67 0.61 9.54
CA PRO A 2 -2.43 -0.64 9.62
C PRO A 2 -2.31 -1.29 10.99
N LYS A 3 -3.39 -1.85 11.43
CA LYS A 3 -3.43 -2.50 12.72
C LYS A 3 -3.39 -4.00 12.57
N ARG A 4 -2.31 -4.50 12.02
CA ARG A 4 -2.23 -5.92 11.79
C ARG A 4 -1.08 -6.56 12.53
N ASP A 5 -0.85 -6.07 13.73
CA ASP A 5 0.25 -6.58 14.52
C ASP A 5 0.06 -8.02 14.90
N ASP A 6 -1.20 -8.44 15.05
CA ASP A 6 -1.48 -9.80 15.46
C ASP A 6 -1.62 -10.75 14.29
N GLU A 7 -1.38 -10.28 13.09
CA GLU A 7 -1.44 -11.12 11.92
C GLU A 7 -0.04 -11.44 11.44
N PRO A 8 0.17 -12.65 10.95
CA PRO A 8 1.47 -12.96 10.36
C PRO A 8 1.69 -12.15 9.10
N TRP A 9 2.90 -11.65 8.94
CA TRP A 9 3.24 -10.85 7.78
C TRP A 9 3.84 -11.73 6.71
N VAL A 10 3.40 -11.54 5.49
CA VAL A 10 3.84 -12.32 4.35
C VAL A 10 4.64 -11.42 3.42
N GLN A 11 5.71 -11.95 2.87
CA GLN A 11 6.52 -11.19 1.96
C GLN A 11 5.86 -11.15 0.59
N LEU A 12 5.72 -9.96 0.05
CA LEU A 12 5.14 -9.77 -1.27
C LEU A 12 6.22 -9.38 -2.24
N ALA A 13 6.40 -10.19 -3.28
CA ALA A 13 7.41 -9.94 -4.29
C ALA A 13 6.76 -9.37 -5.53
N THR A 14 7.15 -8.17 -5.91
CA THR A 14 6.61 -7.54 -7.10
C THR A 14 7.64 -6.58 -7.67
N ARG A 15 7.39 -6.14 -8.87
CA ARG A 15 8.26 -5.20 -9.54
C ARG A 15 7.48 -3.97 -9.94
N ILE A 16 8.15 -2.84 -9.95
CA ILE A 16 7.52 -1.59 -10.34
C ILE A 16 8.47 -0.84 -11.27
N PRO A 17 7.92 0.04 -12.10
CA PRO A 17 8.76 0.85 -12.97
C PRO A 17 9.74 1.68 -12.18
N LYS A 18 10.88 1.93 -12.79
CA LYS A 18 11.93 2.67 -12.11
C LYS A 18 11.47 4.06 -11.70
N SER A 19 10.75 4.73 -12.57
CA SER A 19 10.28 6.07 -12.27
C SER A 19 9.31 6.07 -11.10
N LEU A 20 8.45 5.07 -11.04
CA LEU A 20 7.51 4.95 -9.93
C LEU A 20 8.25 4.67 -8.63
N HIS A 21 9.29 3.87 -8.70
CA HIS A 21 10.09 3.58 -7.53
C HIS A 21 10.72 4.85 -6.98
N ARG A 22 11.21 5.70 -7.88
CA ARG A 22 11.82 6.96 -7.47
C ARG A 22 10.79 7.85 -6.79
N GLN A 23 9.60 7.95 -7.37
CA GLN A 23 8.56 8.77 -6.79
C GLN A 23 8.16 8.26 -5.42
N LEU A 24 8.09 6.95 -5.28
CA LEU A 24 7.75 6.34 -4.01
C LEU A 24 8.76 6.71 -2.95
N LYS A 25 10.03 6.60 -3.27
CA LYS A 25 11.07 6.91 -2.31
C LYS A 25 11.05 8.38 -1.92
N LEU A 26 10.86 9.25 -2.90
CA LEU A 26 10.80 10.67 -2.62
C LEU A 26 9.63 11.00 -1.72
N HIS A 27 8.49 10.42 -2.01
CA HIS A 27 7.31 10.68 -1.21
C HIS A 27 7.49 10.21 0.22
N CYS A 28 8.05 9.03 0.39
CA CYS A 28 8.24 8.47 1.71
C CYS A 28 9.21 9.31 2.54
N VAL A 29 10.26 9.80 1.90
CA VAL A 29 11.22 10.65 2.61
C VAL A 29 10.56 11.98 3.00
N THR A 30 9.82 12.55 2.08
CA THR A 30 9.16 13.83 2.34
C THR A 30 8.10 13.71 3.42
N SER A 31 7.36 12.62 3.42
CA SER A 31 6.29 12.43 4.38
C SER A 31 6.76 11.74 5.66
N ASP A 32 8.04 11.40 5.72
CA ASP A 32 8.57 10.70 6.90
C ASP A 32 7.81 9.41 7.13
N THR A 33 7.58 8.69 6.06
CA THR A 33 6.84 7.43 6.10
C THR A 33 7.71 6.33 5.54
N SER A 34 7.63 5.14 6.12
CA SER A 34 8.39 4.02 5.60
C SER A 34 7.75 3.51 4.32
N VAL A 35 8.57 2.92 3.46
CA VAL A 35 8.08 2.38 2.20
C VAL A 35 7.06 1.28 2.47
N MET A 36 7.34 0.42 3.43
CA MET A 36 6.43 -0.66 3.74
C MET A 36 5.09 -0.13 4.19
N GLU A 37 5.11 0.87 5.04
CA GLU A 37 3.89 1.46 5.55
C GLU A 37 3.07 2.08 4.43
N PHE A 38 3.75 2.77 3.53
CA PHE A 38 3.07 3.38 2.41
C PHE A 38 2.44 2.33 1.49
N VAL A 39 3.19 1.27 1.24
CA VAL A 39 2.70 0.21 0.37
C VAL A 39 1.48 -0.48 0.99
N VAL A 40 1.56 -0.80 2.26
CA VAL A 40 0.45 -1.47 2.92
C VAL A 40 -0.80 -0.60 2.90
N THR A 41 -0.65 0.67 3.22
CA THR A 41 -1.78 1.58 3.22
C THR A 41 -2.36 1.71 1.81
N SER A 42 -1.51 1.82 0.82
CA SER A 42 -1.97 1.96 -0.55
C SER A 42 -2.75 0.73 -0.99
N LEU A 43 -2.25 -0.45 -0.63
CA LEU A 43 -2.94 -1.67 -0.99
C LEU A 43 -4.30 -1.75 -0.30
N GLU A 44 -4.34 -1.37 0.95
CA GLU A 44 -5.59 -1.40 1.69
C GLU A 44 -6.61 -0.45 1.08
N GLU A 45 -6.16 0.75 0.72
CA GLU A 45 -7.05 1.72 0.13
C GLU A 45 -7.57 1.24 -1.21
N ARG A 46 -6.69 0.70 -2.03
CA ARG A 46 -7.10 0.23 -3.34
C ARG A 46 -8.07 -0.93 -3.23
N LEU A 47 -7.77 -1.87 -2.37
CA LEU A 47 -8.64 -3.01 -2.18
C LEU A 47 -9.99 -2.60 -1.63
N ALA A 48 -9.99 -1.67 -0.72
CA ALA A 48 -11.24 -1.17 -0.16
C ALA A 48 -12.07 -0.49 -1.23
N ARG A 49 -11.42 0.28 -2.08
CA ARG A 49 -12.13 0.97 -3.14
C ARG A 49 -12.75 -0.01 -4.12
N VAL A 50 -11.99 -1.02 -4.51
CA VAL A 50 -12.48 -2.02 -5.44
C VAL A 50 -13.60 -2.84 -4.80
N SER A 51 -13.38 -3.27 -3.57
CA SER A 51 -14.39 -4.05 -2.87
C SER A 51 -15.63 -3.23 -2.58
N GLY A 52 -15.43 -2.00 -2.20
CA GLY A 52 -16.56 -1.12 -1.91
C GLY A 52 -17.39 -0.90 -3.15
N ARG A 53 -16.73 -0.73 -4.29
CA ARG A 53 -17.47 -0.54 -5.50
C ARG A 53 -18.23 -1.80 -5.88
N LYS A 54 -17.60 -2.95 -5.68
CA LYS A 54 -18.27 -4.18 -5.95
C LYS A 54 -19.47 -4.34 -5.04
N ARG A 55 -19.25 -4.10 -3.78
CA ARG A 55 -20.34 -4.21 -2.84
C ARG A 55 -21.39 -3.18 -3.10
N GLY A 56 -20.96 -2.03 -3.50
CA GLY A 56 -21.89 -0.97 -3.80
C GLY A 56 -22.86 -1.38 -4.86
N ARG A 57 -22.39 -2.13 -5.80
CA ARG A 57 -23.31 -2.53 -6.84
C ARG A 57 -23.97 -3.85 -6.54
N ALA A 58 -23.46 -4.54 -5.58
CA ALA A 58 -24.09 -5.80 -5.23
C ALA A 58 -25.42 -5.55 -4.51
#